data_bcb39e2dff01d518c756afda761dd6fe
#
_entry.id   bcb39e2dff01d518c756afda761dd6fe
#
_cell.length_a   1.000
_cell.length_b   1.000
_cell.length_c   1.000
_cell.angle_alpha   90.00
_cell.angle_beta   90.00
_cell.angle_gamma   90.00
#
_symmetry.space_group_name_H-M   'P 1'
#
loop_
_entity.id
_entity.type
_entity.pdbx_description
1 polymer ?
#
loop_
_entity_poly.entity_id
_entity_poly.type
_entity_poly.pdbx_seq_one_letter_code
_entity_poly.pdbx_strand_id
1 'polypeptide(L)'
;PDFLPRIPIVMQFAAEFIGSNYGAFAADHRVLVEANLRCAAEFGFEQVSTISDPYRETSGFGAAIEFDRDHGPICRHPPLEDNPDLASLRRPDPEQAPRMRDRIDAVRLYRERTGDQYSVLGWVEGPAAEAADLRGVSNFLMDLLDDPDYARALMARCVETGIDFARAQVAAGADTIGIGDAVASQVSPQVY
;
A
#
# COMPACT_ATOMS: atom_id res chain seq x y z
N PRO A 1 3.26 28.84 -4.31
CA PRO A 1 2.01 28.80 -5.07
C PRO A 1 0.97 29.66 -4.40
N ASP A 2 0.12 30.31 -5.20
CA ASP A 2 -0.92 31.23 -4.71
C ASP A 2 -2.21 30.51 -4.29
N PHE A 3 -2.21 29.17 -4.29
CA PHE A 3 -3.34 28.32 -3.92
C PHE A 3 -2.86 27.04 -3.21
N LEU A 4 -3.78 26.38 -2.50
CA LEU A 4 -3.54 25.07 -1.90
C LEU A 4 -3.64 23.98 -2.97
N PRO A 5 -2.67 23.07 -3.07
CA PRO A 5 -2.74 21.97 -4.03
C PRO A 5 -3.88 20.99 -3.70
N ARG A 6 -4.52 20.47 -4.75
CA ARG A 6 -5.56 19.44 -4.65
C ARG A 6 -4.91 18.07 -4.81
N ILE A 7 -4.84 17.32 -3.72
CA ILE A 7 -4.14 16.04 -3.64
C ILE A 7 -5.03 14.92 -3.06
N PRO A 8 -6.20 14.62 -3.66
CA PRO A 8 -7.09 13.60 -3.14
C PRO A 8 -6.56 12.19 -3.39
N ILE A 9 -7.02 11.24 -2.57
CA ILE A 9 -6.89 9.80 -2.81
C ILE A 9 -8.20 9.33 -3.41
N VAL A 10 -8.20 8.87 -4.67
CA VAL A 10 -9.43 8.65 -5.46
C VAL A 10 -9.74 7.19 -5.81
N MET A 11 -8.90 6.26 -5.50
CA MET A 11 -9.00 4.78 -5.64
C MET A 11 -10.21 4.25 -6.46
N GLN A 12 -11.26 3.76 -5.78
CA GLN A 12 -12.46 3.20 -6.42
C GLN A 12 -13.15 4.23 -7.32
N PHE A 13 -13.27 5.48 -6.88
CA PHE A 13 -13.85 6.55 -7.69
C PHE A 13 -13.12 6.70 -9.04
N ALA A 14 -11.79 6.67 -9.03
CA ALA A 14 -11.01 6.80 -10.26
C ALA A 14 -11.20 5.60 -11.19
N ALA A 15 -11.30 4.38 -10.66
CA ALA A 15 -11.60 3.19 -11.45
C ALA A 15 -12.96 3.29 -12.14
N GLU A 16 -14.00 3.68 -11.42
CA GLU A 16 -15.36 3.87 -11.93
C GLU A 16 -15.41 5.02 -12.95
N PHE A 17 -14.70 6.12 -12.71
CA PHE A 17 -14.64 7.28 -13.59
C PHE A 17 -14.17 6.93 -15.01
N ILE A 18 -13.27 5.97 -15.15
CA ILE A 18 -12.82 5.49 -16.47
C ILE A 18 -13.65 4.31 -17.03
N GLY A 19 -14.74 3.92 -16.36
CA GLY A 19 -15.56 2.77 -16.72
C GLY A 19 -14.94 1.41 -16.41
N SER A 20 -13.94 1.37 -15.54
CA SER A 20 -13.30 0.15 -15.04
C SER A 20 -13.92 -0.30 -13.71
N ASN A 21 -13.22 -1.12 -12.94
CA ASN A 21 -13.64 -1.60 -11.63
C ASN A 21 -12.46 -1.62 -10.65
N TYR A 22 -12.77 -1.71 -9.34
CA TYR A 22 -11.76 -1.60 -8.31
C TYR A 22 -10.77 -2.77 -8.31
N GLY A 23 -11.22 -3.99 -8.61
CA GLY A 23 -10.32 -5.14 -8.72
C GLY A 23 -9.27 -4.96 -9.82
N ALA A 24 -9.67 -4.48 -10.99
CA ALA A 24 -8.73 -4.19 -12.08
C ALA A 24 -7.75 -3.05 -11.72
N PHE A 25 -8.24 -2.00 -11.06
CA PHE A 25 -7.42 -0.89 -10.55
C PHE A 25 -6.37 -1.37 -9.54
N ALA A 26 -6.73 -2.25 -8.64
CA ALA A 26 -5.81 -2.80 -7.64
C ALA A 26 -4.82 -3.81 -8.21
N ALA A 27 -5.19 -4.53 -9.28
CA ALA A 27 -4.41 -5.60 -9.87
C ALA A 27 -3.41 -5.16 -10.95
N ASP A 28 -3.67 -4.06 -11.65
CA ASP A 28 -2.87 -3.62 -12.82
C ASP A 28 -2.51 -2.14 -12.72
N HIS A 29 -1.22 -1.84 -12.64
CA HIS A 29 -0.70 -0.47 -12.60
C HIS A 29 -1.13 0.38 -13.79
N ARG A 30 -1.39 -0.21 -14.97
CA ARG A 30 -1.82 0.55 -16.15
C ARG A 30 -3.23 1.10 -15.97
N VAL A 31 -4.11 0.31 -15.37
CA VAL A 31 -5.47 0.75 -15.03
C VAL A 31 -5.41 1.84 -13.95
N LEU A 32 -4.60 1.63 -12.91
CA LEU A 32 -4.40 2.61 -11.84
C LEU A 32 -3.89 3.94 -12.39
N VAL A 33 -2.84 3.91 -13.21
CA VAL A 33 -2.23 5.11 -13.79
C VAL A 33 -3.22 5.85 -14.70
N GLU A 34 -3.90 5.14 -15.59
CA GLU A 34 -4.91 5.75 -16.49
C GLU A 34 -6.02 6.42 -15.67
N ALA A 35 -6.55 5.73 -14.66
CA ALA A 35 -7.62 6.24 -13.82
C ALA A 35 -7.23 7.52 -13.07
N ASN A 36 -6.06 7.52 -12.43
CA ASN A 36 -5.57 8.70 -11.72
C ASN A 36 -5.28 9.87 -12.66
N LEU A 37 -4.65 9.63 -13.81
CA LEU A 37 -4.35 10.69 -14.78
C LEU A 37 -5.61 11.30 -15.38
N ARG A 38 -6.64 10.50 -15.66
CA ARG A 38 -7.92 11.02 -16.16
C ARG A 38 -8.62 11.86 -15.09
N CYS A 39 -8.62 11.42 -13.84
CA CYS A 39 -9.15 12.23 -12.73
C CYS A 39 -8.34 13.51 -12.53
N ALA A 40 -7.01 13.45 -12.58
CA ALA A 40 -6.16 14.61 -12.42
C ALA A 40 -6.42 15.68 -13.51
N ALA A 41 -6.56 15.25 -14.75
CA ALA A 41 -6.87 16.14 -15.87
C ALA A 41 -8.26 16.76 -15.76
N GLU A 42 -9.30 15.98 -15.39
CA GLU A 42 -10.68 16.45 -15.30
C GLU A 42 -10.91 17.38 -14.12
N PHE A 43 -10.38 17.01 -12.92
CA PHE A 43 -10.64 17.75 -11.69
C PHE A 43 -9.51 18.69 -11.28
N GLY A 44 -8.44 18.77 -12.06
CA GLY A 44 -7.30 19.64 -11.83
C GLY A 44 -6.53 19.27 -10.56
N PHE A 45 -6.20 17.99 -10.37
CA PHE A 45 -5.33 17.56 -9.28
C PHE A 45 -3.87 17.83 -9.62
N GLU A 46 -3.06 18.12 -8.61
CA GLU A 46 -1.63 18.37 -8.76
C GLU A 46 -0.78 17.16 -8.38
N GLN A 47 -1.41 16.09 -7.83
CA GLN A 47 -0.74 14.87 -7.44
C GLN A 47 -1.49 13.62 -7.93
N VAL A 48 -0.73 12.61 -8.34
CA VAL A 48 -1.20 11.26 -8.64
C VAL A 48 -0.54 10.27 -7.67
N SER A 49 -1.18 9.12 -7.41
CA SER A 49 -0.70 8.20 -6.39
C SER A 49 -0.66 6.75 -6.83
N THR A 50 0.15 5.95 -6.14
CA THR A 50 0.22 4.49 -6.32
C THR A 50 -0.64 3.72 -5.33
N ILE A 51 -1.37 4.39 -4.45
CA ILE A 51 -2.23 3.74 -3.45
C ILE A 51 -3.37 2.97 -4.13
N SER A 52 -3.60 1.75 -3.69
CA SER A 52 -4.71 0.92 -4.18
C SER A 52 -5.43 0.14 -3.07
N ASP A 53 -4.68 -0.46 -2.17
CA ASP A 53 -5.16 -1.38 -1.13
C ASP A 53 -4.01 -1.66 -0.14
N PRO A 54 -4.26 -2.32 1.02
CA PRO A 54 -3.22 -2.53 2.02
C PRO A 54 -2.27 -3.72 1.72
N TYR A 55 -2.60 -4.63 0.79
CA TYR A 55 -1.96 -5.96 0.72
C TYR A 55 -0.80 -6.09 -0.27
N ARG A 56 -0.06 -5.04 -0.60
CA ARG A 56 1.10 -5.12 -1.53
C ARG A 56 2.29 -5.81 -0.87
N GLU A 57 2.64 -5.33 0.32
CA GLU A 57 3.73 -5.86 1.14
C GLU A 57 3.35 -7.24 1.70
N THR A 58 2.13 -7.40 2.21
CA THR A 58 1.57 -8.67 2.72
C THR A 58 1.65 -9.78 1.66
N SER A 59 1.32 -9.47 0.40
CA SER A 59 1.53 -10.39 -0.72
C SER A 59 3.01 -10.70 -0.96
N GLY A 60 3.90 -9.74 -0.76
CA GLY A 60 5.34 -9.91 -0.82
C GLY A 60 5.86 -10.92 0.21
N PHE A 61 5.30 -10.93 1.40
CA PHE A 61 5.55 -11.94 2.44
C PHE A 61 4.95 -13.32 2.15
N GLY A 62 4.21 -13.46 1.05
CA GLY A 62 3.69 -14.74 0.58
C GLY A 62 2.19 -14.96 0.80
N ALA A 63 1.45 -13.96 1.27
CA ALA A 63 0.00 -14.05 1.39
C ALA A 63 -0.68 -14.17 0.02
N ALA A 64 -1.70 -15.03 -0.07
CA ALA A 64 -2.58 -15.12 -1.21
C ALA A 64 -3.64 -14.01 -1.14
N ILE A 65 -3.67 -13.16 -2.15
CA ILE A 65 -4.61 -12.05 -2.24
C ILE A 65 -5.64 -12.34 -3.33
N GLU A 66 -6.91 -12.30 -2.96
CA GLU A 66 -8.02 -12.43 -3.88
C GLU A 66 -8.46 -11.06 -4.38
N PHE A 67 -8.77 -10.99 -5.67
CA PHE A 67 -9.31 -9.79 -6.32
C PHE A 67 -10.78 -10.02 -6.67
N ASP A 68 -11.62 -9.15 -6.19
CA ASP A 68 -13.03 -9.07 -6.58
C ASP A 68 -13.22 -7.87 -7.51
N ARG A 69 -14.21 -7.96 -8.40
CA ARG A 69 -14.50 -6.90 -9.35
C ARG A 69 -14.86 -5.58 -8.66
N ASP A 70 -15.74 -5.66 -7.68
CA ASP A 70 -16.45 -4.50 -7.12
C ASP A 70 -16.00 -4.16 -5.69
N HIS A 71 -15.10 -4.98 -5.11
CA HIS A 71 -14.55 -4.80 -3.77
C HIS A 71 -13.04 -4.66 -3.80
N GLY A 72 -12.46 -4.14 -2.72
CA GLY A 72 -11.02 -4.14 -2.54
C GLY A 72 -10.45 -5.56 -2.46
N PRO A 73 -9.15 -5.74 -2.75
CA PRO A 73 -8.48 -7.02 -2.53
C PRO A 73 -8.67 -7.55 -1.11
N ILE A 74 -8.68 -8.86 -0.95
CA ILE A 74 -8.93 -9.55 0.33
C ILE A 74 -7.80 -10.54 0.59
N CYS A 75 -7.24 -10.51 1.80
CA CYS A 75 -6.41 -11.56 2.37
C CYS A 75 -7.27 -12.42 3.30
N ARG A 76 -7.63 -13.65 2.88
CA ARG A 76 -8.48 -14.52 3.71
C ARG A 76 -7.70 -15.25 4.80
N HIS A 77 -6.44 -15.50 4.56
CA HIS A 77 -5.58 -16.27 5.45
C HIS A 77 -4.26 -15.49 5.66
N PRO A 78 -4.21 -14.61 6.67
CA PRO A 78 -2.98 -13.94 7.05
C PRO A 78 -1.85 -14.95 7.33
N PRO A 79 -0.62 -14.73 6.86
CA PRO A 79 0.47 -15.70 6.97
C PRO A 79 0.81 -16.17 8.39
N LEU A 80 0.54 -15.32 9.39
CA LEU A 80 0.82 -15.61 10.80
C LEU A 80 -0.46 -15.83 11.63
N GLU A 81 -1.64 -16.00 11.00
CA GLU A 81 -2.92 -16.11 11.72
C GLU A 81 -2.91 -17.29 12.71
N ASP A 82 -2.56 -18.47 12.21
CA ASP A 82 -2.56 -19.71 13.00
C ASP A 82 -1.19 -20.06 13.60
N ASN A 83 -0.11 -19.56 13.01
CA ASN A 83 1.25 -19.83 13.45
C ASN A 83 2.07 -18.54 13.55
N PRO A 84 2.30 -17.98 14.75
CA PRO A 84 3.01 -16.72 14.94
C PRO A 84 4.54 -16.82 14.80
N ASP A 85 5.06 -17.80 14.06
CA ASP A 85 6.50 -17.96 13.86
C ASP A 85 7.06 -16.91 12.89
N LEU A 86 7.69 -15.87 13.40
CA LEU A 86 8.34 -14.83 12.60
C LEU A 86 9.44 -15.37 11.68
N ALA A 87 10.05 -16.51 11.98
CA ALA A 87 11.08 -17.10 11.14
C ALA A 87 10.51 -17.63 9.80
N SER A 88 9.19 -17.87 9.75
CA SER A 88 8.50 -18.25 8.51
C SER A 88 8.39 -17.09 7.51
N LEU A 89 8.42 -15.84 7.96
CA LEU A 89 8.36 -14.67 7.10
C LEU A 89 9.72 -14.39 6.45
N ARG A 90 9.75 -14.47 5.13
CA ARG A 90 10.91 -14.05 4.34
C ARG A 90 10.70 -12.62 3.88
N ARG A 91 11.67 -11.74 4.18
CA ARG A 91 11.66 -10.34 3.70
C ARG A 91 11.56 -10.31 2.18
N PRO A 92 10.54 -9.69 1.59
CA PRO A 92 10.38 -9.61 0.15
C PRO A 92 11.41 -8.67 -0.48
N ASP A 93 11.81 -8.98 -1.70
CA ASP A 93 12.48 -8.02 -2.59
C ASP A 93 11.38 -7.28 -3.37
N PRO A 94 11.23 -5.95 -3.22
CA PRO A 94 10.19 -5.18 -3.88
C PRO A 94 10.23 -5.26 -5.42
N GLU A 95 11.40 -5.46 -5.99
CA GLU A 95 11.58 -5.59 -7.45
C GLU A 95 11.21 -7.01 -7.96
N GLN A 96 11.08 -7.99 -7.07
CA GLN A 96 10.72 -9.37 -7.41
C GLN A 96 9.30 -9.73 -6.95
N ALA A 97 8.81 -9.12 -5.89
CA ALA A 97 7.46 -9.33 -5.38
C ALA A 97 6.42 -8.72 -6.34
N PRO A 98 5.54 -9.51 -6.99
CA PRO A 98 4.77 -9.04 -8.14
C PRO A 98 3.92 -7.80 -7.85
N ARG A 99 3.25 -7.73 -6.68
CA ARG A 99 2.38 -6.61 -6.34
C ARG A 99 3.15 -5.35 -5.93
N MET A 100 4.29 -5.50 -5.28
CA MET A 100 5.18 -4.39 -4.97
C MET A 100 5.80 -3.84 -6.27
N ARG A 101 6.29 -4.74 -7.14
CA ARG A 101 6.83 -4.38 -8.45
C ARG A 101 5.81 -3.65 -9.32
N ASP A 102 4.55 -4.08 -9.32
CA ASP A 102 3.48 -3.43 -10.07
C ASP A 102 3.29 -1.96 -9.64
N ARG A 103 3.44 -1.63 -8.34
CA ARG A 103 3.40 -0.22 -7.87
C ARG A 103 4.64 0.58 -8.24
N ILE A 104 5.81 -0.06 -8.26
CA ILE A 104 7.04 0.56 -8.77
C ILE A 104 6.89 0.88 -10.27
N ASP A 105 6.31 -0.04 -11.04
CA ASP A 105 6.03 0.16 -12.46
C ASP A 105 4.95 1.23 -12.69
N ALA A 106 4.00 1.42 -11.75
CA ALA A 106 3.08 2.57 -11.77
C ALA A 106 3.84 3.90 -11.71
N VAL A 107 4.81 4.03 -10.79
CA VAL A 107 5.64 5.24 -10.68
C VAL A 107 6.40 5.50 -11.98
N ARG A 108 7.04 4.47 -12.55
CA ARG A 108 7.76 4.57 -13.83
C ARG A 108 6.84 5.04 -14.95
N LEU A 109 5.64 4.47 -15.04
CA LEU A 109 4.66 4.81 -16.06
C LEU A 109 4.11 6.24 -15.90
N TYR A 110 3.91 6.73 -14.67
CA TYR A 110 3.58 8.14 -14.44
C TYR A 110 4.67 9.05 -15.02
N ARG A 111 5.94 8.80 -14.71
CA ARG A 111 7.05 9.60 -15.22
C ARG A 111 7.20 9.54 -16.72
N GLU A 112 7.06 8.36 -17.31
CA GLU A 112 7.09 8.19 -18.77
C GLU A 112 6.00 9.02 -19.45
N ARG A 113 4.78 9.04 -18.91
CA ARG A 113 3.62 9.68 -19.54
C ARG A 113 3.53 11.18 -19.28
N THR A 114 4.03 11.67 -18.17
CA THR A 114 3.76 13.04 -17.71
C THR A 114 5.01 13.86 -17.37
N GLY A 115 6.19 13.23 -17.34
CA GLY A 115 7.39 13.93 -16.85
C GLY A 115 7.16 14.47 -15.44
N ASP A 116 7.37 15.77 -15.26
CA ASP A 116 7.21 16.48 -13.99
C ASP A 116 5.88 17.26 -13.88
N GLN A 117 4.88 16.94 -14.73
CA GLN A 117 3.59 17.65 -14.73
C GLN A 117 2.83 17.46 -13.42
N TYR A 118 2.91 16.27 -12.80
CA TYR A 118 2.25 15.93 -11.56
C TYR A 118 3.27 15.50 -10.51
N SER A 119 3.01 15.85 -9.25
CA SER A 119 3.67 15.18 -8.13
C SER A 119 3.25 13.71 -8.08
N VAL A 120 4.19 12.78 -7.96
CA VAL A 120 3.95 11.35 -7.85
C VAL A 120 4.12 10.90 -6.42
N LEU A 121 3.01 10.47 -5.80
CA LEU A 121 2.97 9.91 -4.45
C LEU A 121 3.14 8.39 -4.53
N GLY A 122 4.27 7.89 -4.07
CA GLY A 122 4.45 6.50 -3.72
C GLY A 122 3.76 6.18 -2.40
N TRP A 123 3.49 4.90 -2.11
CA TRP A 123 2.76 4.50 -0.91
C TRP A 123 3.34 3.25 -0.28
N VAL A 124 3.40 3.22 1.05
CA VAL A 124 3.72 2.04 1.86
C VAL A 124 2.74 1.92 3.02
N GLU A 125 2.53 0.69 3.49
CA GLU A 125 1.76 0.49 4.71
C GLU A 125 2.60 0.80 5.94
N GLY A 126 1.94 1.38 6.95
CA GLY A 126 2.55 1.60 8.26
C GLY A 126 2.76 0.29 9.01
N PRO A 127 3.71 0.25 9.95
CA PRO A 127 4.13 -1.01 10.57
C PRO A 127 3.03 -1.72 11.35
N ALA A 128 2.11 -0.99 11.99
CA ALA A 128 1.02 -1.62 12.73
C ALA A 128 -0.07 -2.15 11.77
N ALA A 129 -0.38 -1.44 10.68
CA ALA A 129 -1.31 -1.89 9.67
C ALA A 129 -0.79 -3.15 8.97
N GLU A 130 0.47 -3.14 8.49
CA GLU A 130 1.08 -4.30 7.83
C GLU A 130 1.21 -5.49 8.79
N ALA A 131 1.58 -5.27 10.07
CA ALA A 131 1.63 -6.32 11.07
C ALA A 131 0.24 -6.95 11.31
N ALA A 132 -0.81 -6.13 11.33
CA ALA A 132 -2.18 -6.62 11.46
C ALA A 132 -2.64 -7.41 10.21
N ASP A 133 -2.21 -7.00 9.01
CA ASP A 133 -2.50 -7.74 7.78
C ASP A 133 -1.78 -9.11 7.73
N LEU A 134 -0.59 -9.19 8.31
CA LEU A 134 0.17 -10.44 8.42
C LEU A 134 -0.32 -11.37 9.53
N ARG A 135 -0.77 -10.82 10.66
CA ARG A 135 -1.12 -11.58 11.87
C ARG A 135 -2.63 -11.84 12.01
N GLY A 136 -3.44 -11.09 11.25
CA GLY A 136 -4.86 -10.92 11.51
C GLY A 136 -5.10 -9.83 12.56
N VAL A 137 -6.00 -8.88 12.24
CA VAL A 137 -6.22 -7.66 13.06
C VAL A 137 -6.48 -7.98 14.53
N SER A 138 -7.37 -8.93 14.81
CA SER A 138 -7.71 -9.30 16.19
C SER A 138 -6.53 -9.88 16.96
N ASN A 139 -5.78 -10.78 16.33
CA ASN A 139 -4.59 -11.39 16.95
C ASN A 139 -3.52 -10.34 17.23
N PHE A 140 -3.24 -9.45 16.26
CA PHE A 140 -2.24 -8.40 16.43
C PHE A 140 -2.61 -7.43 17.56
N LEU A 141 -3.88 -7.03 17.65
CA LEU A 141 -4.33 -6.15 18.74
C LEU A 141 -4.23 -6.82 20.11
N MET A 142 -4.44 -8.14 20.19
CA MET A 142 -4.20 -8.91 21.42
C MET A 142 -2.70 -9.02 21.72
N ASP A 143 -1.87 -9.31 20.71
CA ASP A 143 -0.42 -9.42 20.87
C ASP A 143 0.20 -8.11 21.40
N LEU A 144 -0.34 -6.93 21.05
CA LEU A 144 0.10 -5.64 21.60
C LEU A 144 -0.02 -5.56 23.15
N LEU A 145 -0.96 -6.32 23.72
CA LEU A 145 -1.23 -6.35 25.17
C LEU A 145 -0.56 -7.55 25.84
N ASP A 146 -0.66 -8.73 25.23
CA ASP A 146 -0.29 -10.01 25.82
C ASP A 146 1.18 -10.38 25.54
N ASP A 147 1.71 -10.01 24.36
CA ASP A 147 3.11 -10.23 23.96
C ASP A 147 3.65 -9.03 23.17
N PRO A 148 3.87 -7.88 23.84
CA PRO A 148 4.35 -6.66 23.17
C PRO A 148 5.75 -6.80 22.55
N ASP A 149 6.56 -7.77 23.00
CA ASP A 149 7.87 -8.02 22.40
C ASP A 149 7.72 -8.69 21.03
N TYR A 150 6.81 -9.64 20.89
CA TYR A 150 6.43 -10.23 19.61
C TYR A 150 5.87 -9.17 18.65
N ALA A 151 4.91 -8.37 19.11
CA ALA A 151 4.30 -7.32 18.30
C ALA A 151 5.36 -6.33 17.78
N ARG A 152 6.28 -5.89 18.63
CA ARG A 152 7.41 -5.02 18.22
C ARG A 152 8.34 -5.69 17.22
N ALA A 153 8.65 -6.97 17.42
CA ALA A 153 9.51 -7.71 16.50
C ALA A 153 8.86 -7.89 15.12
N LEU A 154 7.54 -8.12 15.06
CA LEU A 154 6.79 -8.18 13.81
C LEU A 154 6.78 -6.81 13.10
N MET A 155 6.42 -5.73 13.82
CA MET A 155 6.45 -4.37 13.25
C MET A 155 7.84 -3.97 12.76
N ALA A 156 8.92 -4.38 13.42
CA ALA A 156 10.28 -4.10 12.96
C ALA A 156 10.56 -4.72 11.58
N ARG A 157 10.05 -5.93 11.30
CA ARG A 157 10.15 -6.56 9.96
C ARG A 157 9.33 -5.81 8.92
N CYS A 158 8.15 -5.32 9.29
CA CYS A 158 7.33 -4.49 8.41
C CYS A 158 8.03 -3.17 8.07
N VAL A 159 8.65 -2.51 9.04
CA VAL A 159 9.46 -1.28 8.83
C VAL A 159 10.59 -1.52 7.83
N GLU A 160 11.35 -2.61 7.98
CA GLU A 160 12.44 -2.93 7.04
C GLU A 160 11.93 -3.11 5.61
N THR A 161 10.81 -3.81 5.44
CA THR A 161 10.19 -4.01 4.13
C THR A 161 9.64 -2.71 3.55
N GLY A 162 8.97 -1.90 4.38
CA GLY A 162 8.46 -0.59 3.98
C GLY A 162 9.56 0.36 3.54
N ILE A 163 10.72 0.35 4.20
CA ILE A 163 11.89 1.14 3.81
C ILE A 163 12.41 0.72 2.43
N ASP A 164 12.56 -0.59 2.18
CA ASP A 164 13.03 -1.07 0.88
C ASP A 164 12.04 -0.73 -0.23
N PHE A 165 10.75 -0.88 0.04
CA PHE A 165 9.70 -0.55 -0.92
C PHE A 165 9.62 0.96 -1.21
N ALA A 166 9.73 1.79 -0.18
CA ALA A 166 9.80 3.24 -0.34
C ALA A 166 11.00 3.66 -1.20
N ARG A 167 12.19 3.10 -0.91
CA ARG A 167 13.42 3.36 -1.69
C ARG A 167 13.27 2.97 -3.16
N ALA A 168 12.64 1.82 -3.44
CA ALA A 168 12.40 1.38 -4.81
C ALA A 168 11.45 2.33 -5.55
N GLN A 169 10.38 2.82 -4.90
CA GLN A 169 9.47 3.80 -5.48
C GLN A 169 10.15 5.15 -5.73
N VAL A 170 10.98 5.63 -4.78
CA VAL A 170 11.78 6.86 -4.97
C VAL A 170 12.76 6.70 -6.13
N ALA A 171 13.46 5.58 -6.23
CA ALA A 171 14.36 5.29 -7.33
C ALA A 171 13.62 5.20 -8.68
N ALA A 172 12.36 4.82 -8.69
CA ALA A 172 11.50 4.81 -9.88
C ALA A 172 10.98 6.21 -10.26
N GLY A 173 11.10 7.21 -9.36
CA GLY A 173 10.73 8.59 -9.63
C GLY A 173 9.60 9.15 -8.75
N ALA A 174 9.21 8.52 -7.65
CA ALA A 174 8.26 9.11 -6.72
C ALA A 174 8.86 10.36 -6.03
N ASP A 175 8.09 11.45 -5.92
CA ASP A 175 8.51 12.69 -5.25
C ASP A 175 8.30 12.61 -3.73
N THR A 176 7.29 11.89 -3.32
CA THR A 176 6.89 11.74 -1.92
C THR A 176 6.47 10.30 -1.65
N ILE A 177 6.57 9.88 -0.39
CA ILE A 177 6.06 8.60 0.08
C ILE A 177 5.00 8.87 1.15
N GLY A 178 3.78 8.41 0.90
CA GLY A 178 2.73 8.35 1.90
C GLY A 178 2.82 7.07 2.72
N ILE A 179 2.45 7.17 3.99
CA ILE A 179 2.40 6.04 4.91
C ILE A 179 0.99 5.99 5.50
N GLY A 180 0.32 4.85 5.34
CA GLY A 180 -0.98 4.58 5.95
C GLY A 180 -0.86 3.61 7.11
N ASP A 181 -1.24 4.02 8.31
CA ASP A 181 -1.21 3.15 9.50
C ASP A 181 -2.57 3.20 10.22
N ALA A 182 -3.59 2.66 9.53
CA ALA A 182 -4.98 2.74 9.98
C ALA A 182 -5.21 2.03 11.32
N VAL A 183 -4.47 0.97 11.62
CA VAL A 183 -4.59 0.20 12.87
C VAL A 183 -4.16 1.03 14.08
N ALA A 184 -3.27 1.98 13.93
CA ALA A 184 -2.87 2.90 14.99
C ALA A 184 -4.05 3.67 15.61
N SER A 185 -5.15 3.85 14.85
CA SER A 185 -6.39 4.48 15.36
C SER A 185 -7.20 3.58 16.30
N GLN A 186 -6.90 2.29 16.37
CA GLN A 186 -7.59 1.31 17.20
C GLN A 186 -6.96 1.12 18.59
N VAL A 187 -5.83 1.75 18.84
CA VAL A 187 -5.09 1.63 20.11
C VAL A 187 -5.20 2.89 20.94
N SER A 188 -5.04 2.76 22.27
CA SER A 188 -5.01 3.90 23.17
C SER A 188 -3.67 4.66 23.06
N PRO A 189 -3.61 5.94 23.50
CA PRO A 189 -2.36 6.68 23.53
C PRO A 189 -1.25 6.03 24.38
N GLN A 190 -1.61 5.15 25.33
CA GLN A 190 -0.64 4.43 26.16
C GLN A 190 -0.01 3.23 25.43
N VAL A 191 -0.72 2.68 24.44
CA VAL A 191 -0.22 1.55 23.63
C VAL A 191 0.54 2.08 22.39
N TYR A 192 0.10 3.23 21.85
CA TYR A 192 0.78 3.92 20.75
C TYR A 192 2.13 4.48 21.21
#